data_0ae917d532c990188e68352bb0e18d5b
#
_entry.id   0ae917d532c990188e68352bb0e18d5b
#
_cell.length_a   1.000
_cell.length_b   1.000
_cell.length_c   1.000
_cell.angle_alpha   90.00
_cell.angle_beta   90.00
_cell.angle_gamma   90.00
#
_symmetry.space_group_name_H-M   'P 1'
#
loop_
_entity.id
_entity.type
_entity.pdbx_description
1 polymer ?
#
loop_
_entity_poly.entity_id
_entity_poly.type
_entity_poly.pdbx_seq_one_letter_code
_entity_poly.pdbx_strand_id
1 'polypeptide(L)'
;MSLLIKNGNILSAKGEYKADIYVEDEKIVAIGKDLDYKADEVVDAAGKYVFPGGVDEHIHYGSFGTLGFETSKAPIVGGTTTVVDFPDQPEGYTIKESVALANDKAKDVAAVDYSFHGMVMDPTEELYDEILTLPDAGISTIKFFMAYKGTPFMADDDVIFKAMQVAKKAGVTVMVHAENGELADLLQKQLVEEGKTEPIYHAHAKPPIVEAEATNRAIRMAELANTPLFVVHVTCEEALNEIRDAYNRGLPIYGETCAHYLILTEDNLAKPDFEGAKYVCSPPIRKQKHVDALWEAVEKDWLRAVSSDHAANVGGFENDKKKGIGDFSKIPNGCPSVQDRLALLWSYGVAKGRITKERFVDLFATTPAKVVGLREKGQIAVGFDADIVIYDPEYKGEITVENSYHESDYNSFEGMDMIGRPEKVYLRGKLTAENGKFVGEIGQGRYIEAKPFGLCYDEFEEADKEKVYV
;
A
#
# COMPACT_ATOMS: atom_id res chain seq x y z
N MET A 1 -5.32 -10.15 28.72
CA MET A 1 -3.86 -9.93 28.78
C MET A 1 -3.63 -8.44 28.84
N SER A 2 -2.77 -7.98 29.77
CA SER A 2 -2.47 -6.56 29.93
C SER A 2 -0.98 -6.30 29.72
N LEU A 3 -0.65 -5.17 29.07
CA LEU A 3 0.71 -4.73 28.74
C LEU A 3 0.90 -3.29 29.20
N LEU A 4 2.01 -3.00 29.86
CA LEU A 4 2.43 -1.66 30.22
C LEU A 4 3.77 -1.34 29.56
N ILE A 5 3.76 -0.42 28.59
CA ILE A 5 4.97 0.09 27.94
C ILE A 5 5.35 1.39 28.66
N LYS A 6 6.57 1.45 29.19
CA LYS A 6 7.06 2.58 29.99
C LYS A 6 8.15 3.36 29.25
N ASN A 7 8.26 4.65 29.57
CA ASN A 7 9.34 5.53 29.15
C ASN A 7 9.49 5.72 27.62
N GLY A 8 8.49 5.40 26.82
CA GLY A 8 8.57 5.49 25.37
C GLY A 8 8.57 6.91 24.83
N ASN A 9 9.33 7.18 23.75
CA ASN A 9 9.13 8.35 22.91
C ASN A 9 8.01 8.05 21.92
N ILE A 10 6.79 8.50 22.22
CA ILE A 10 5.63 8.25 21.37
C ILE A 10 5.71 9.15 20.14
N LEU A 11 5.70 8.53 18.96
CA LEU A 11 5.57 9.24 17.68
C LEU A 11 4.14 9.11 17.16
N SER A 12 3.58 10.22 16.75
CA SER A 12 2.29 10.29 16.08
C SER A 12 2.39 11.20 14.85
N ALA A 13 1.40 11.19 13.98
CA ALA A 13 1.29 12.13 12.86
C ALA A 13 1.19 13.61 13.30
N LYS A 14 1.02 13.89 14.60
CA LYS A 14 0.84 15.24 15.16
C LYS A 14 1.99 15.71 16.04
N GLY A 15 2.96 14.85 16.35
CA GLY A 15 4.10 15.22 17.19
C GLY A 15 4.73 14.07 17.95
N GLU A 16 5.81 14.38 18.67
CA GLU A 16 6.58 13.50 19.52
C GLU A 16 6.42 13.90 20.99
N TYR A 17 6.18 12.93 21.87
CA TYR A 17 6.08 13.17 23.32
C TYR A 17 6.45 11.92 24.13
N LYS A 18 6.88 12.10 25.39
CA LYS A 18 7.18 10.99 26.30
C LYS A 18 5.95 10.59 27.10
N ALA A 19 5.61 9.31 27.05
CA ALA A 19 4.53 8.74 27.84
C ALA A 19 4.70 7.22 28.04
N ASP A 20 3.92 6.70 29.00
CA ASP A 20 3.65 5.28 29.16
C ASP A 20 2.34 4.95 28.44
N ILE A 21 2.18 3.71 28.01
CA ILE A 21 0.97 3.19 27.36
C ILE A 21 0.51 1.96 28.16
N TYR A 22 -0.75 1.96 28.61
CA TYR A 22 -1.38 0.80 29.18
C TYR A 22 -2.40 0.20 28.23
N VAL A 23 -2.26 -1.12 28.02
CA VAL A 23 -3.08 -1.94 27.14
C VAL A 23 -3.82 -2.98 27.97
N GLU A 24 -5.10 -3.14 27.72
CA GLU A 24 -5.94 -4.20 28.28
C GLU A 24 -6.95 -4.64 27.24
N ASP A 25 -7.21 -5.94 27.16
CA ASP A 25 -8.18 -6.54 26.25
C ASP A 25 -8.03 -6.05 24.79
N GLU A 26 -6.78 -6.13 24.28
CA GLU A 26 -6.39 -5.79 22.92
C GLU A 26 -6.43 -4.27 22.59
N LYS A 27 -6.86 -3.40 23.51
CA LYS A 27 -7.02 -1.96 23.29
C LYS A 27 -6.06 -1.12 24.12
N ILE A 28 -5.70 0.04 23.58
CA ILE A 28 -5.02 1.08 24.34
C ILE A 28 -6.05 1.72 25.30
N VAL A 29 -5.85 1.56 26.60
CA VAL A 29 -6.79 2.02 27.64
C VAL A 29 -6.34 3.34 28.25
N ALA A 30 -5.02 3.52 28.41
CA ALA A 30 -4.47 4.76 28.98
C ALA A 30 -3.14 5.14 28.34
N ILE A 31 -2.92 6.44 28.20
CA ILE A 31 -1.66 7.05 27.79
C ILE A 31 -1.37 8.18 28.78
N GLY A 32 -0.20 8.17 29.41
CA GLY A 32 0.13 9.19 30.40
C GLY A 32 1.56 9.06 30.92
N LYS A 33 1.94 9.91 31.87
CA LYS A 33 3.23 9.83 32.55
C LYS A 33 3.09 9.03 33.84
N ASP A 34 4.11 8.24 34.17
CA ASP A 34 4.24 7.50 35.41
C ASP A 34 2.98 6.65 35.74
N LEU A 35 2.45 5.96 34.72
CA LEU A 35 1.30 5.08 34.92
C LEU A 35 1.64 3.95 35.89
N ASP A 36 0.77 3.75 36.90
CA ASP A 36 0.91 2.73 37.94
C ASP A 36 -0.20 1.67 37.82
N TYR A 37 -0.23 1.01 36.64
CA TYR A 37 -1.12 -0.12 36.39
C TYR A 37 -0.40 -1.44 36.64
N LYS A 38 -1.08 -2.41 37.24
CA LYS A 38 -0.61 -3.80 37.24
C LYS A 38 -0.86 -4.39 35.85
N ALA A 39 0.18 -4.94 35.24
CA ALA A 39 0.11 -5.58 33.96
C ALA A 39 0.75 -6.98 34.00
N ASP A 40 0.29 -7.85 33.11
CA ASP A 40 0.88 -9.18 32.93
C ASP A 40 2.29 -9.08 32.35
N GLU A 41 2.52 -8.08 31.49
CA GLU A 41 3.82 -7.76 30.90
C GLU A 41 4.16 -6.27 31.10
N VAL A 42 5.40 -5.97 31.48
CA VAL A 42 5.91 -4.59 31.58
C VAL A 42 7.17 -4.49 30.71
N VAL A 43 7.18 -3.52 29.79
CA VAL A 43 8.26 -3.30 28.83
C VAL A 43 8.80 -1.90 29.02
N ASP A 44 10.12 -1.78 29.21
CA ASP A 44 10.81 -0.49 29.23
C ASP A 44 11.27 -0.10 27.82
N ALA A 45 10.67 0.96 27.28
CA ALA A 45 11.00 1.53 25.98
C ALA A 45 11.90 2.78 26.08
N ALA A 46 12.68 2.92 27.14
CA ALA A 46 13.60 4.05 27.30
C ALA A 46 14.60 4.11 26.14
N GLY A 47 14.71 5.28 25.50
CA GLY A 47 15.58 5.50 24.34
C GLY A 47 15.03 4.97 23.01
N LYS A 48 13.83 4.36 23.00
CA LYS A 48 13.17 3.85 21.80
C LYS A 48 12.04 4.78 21.37
N TYR A 49 11.73 4.72 20.09
CA TYR A 49 10.48 5.28 19.59
C TYR A 49 9.36 4.25 19.71
N VAL A 50 8.15 4.75 19.97
CA VAL A 50 6.94 3.93 20.03
C VAL A 50 5.92 4.58 19.11
N PHE A 51 5.46 3.85 18.09
CA PHE A 51 4.50 4.36 17.12
C PHE A 51 3.50 3.27 16.71
N PRO A 52 2.39 3.64 16.06
CA PRO A 52 1.39 2.64 15.66
C PRO A 52 1.98 1.64 14.67
N GLY A 53 1.52 0.41 14.74
CA GLY A 53 1.77 -0.57 13.69
C GLY A 53 1.38 -0.04 12.32
N GLY A 54 2.19 -0.33 11.30
CA GLY A 54 1.94 0.11 9.95
C GLY A 54 0.63 -0.43 9.39
N VAL A 55 -0.01 0.37 8.57
CA VAL A 55 -1.12 -0.05 7.70
C VAL A 55 -0.60 0.02 6.27
N ASP A 56 -0.63 -1.09 5.57
CA ASP A 56 -0.25 -1.16 4.15
C ASP A 56 -1.51 -1.34 3.32
N GLU A 57 -1.93 -0.26 2.71
CA GLU A 57 -3.20 -0.21 1.98
C GLU A 57 -3.11 -0.72 0.54
N HIS A 58 -1.95 -1.28 0.13
CA HIS A 58 -1.79 -1.78 -1.22
C HIS A 58 -0.85 -2.99 -1.26
N ILE A 59 -1.44 -4.17 -1.25
CA ILE A 59 -0.71 -5.44 -1.42
C ILE A 59 -1.48 -6.38 -2.36
N HIS A 60 -0.78 -7.39 -2.85
CA HIS A 60 -1.33 -8.46 -3.69
C HIS A 60 -0.96 -9.82 -3.10
N TYR A 61 -1.88 -10.41 -2.32
CA TYR A 61 -1.75 -11.75 -1.76
C TYR A 61 -2.66 -12.74 -2.48
N GLY A 62 -2.04 -13.65 -3.27
CA GLY A 62 -2.75 -14.68 -4.01
C GLY A 62 -3.47 -14.20 -5.27
N SER A 63 -3.25 -12.94 -5.67
CA SER A 63 -3.75 -12.36 -6.92
C SER A 63 -2.63 -12.31 -7.96
N PHE A 64 -2.96 -12.34 -9.25
CA PHE A 64 -2.00 -12.27 -10.36
C PHE A 64 -0.81 -13.26 -10.29
N GLY A 65 -0.99 -14.41 -9.63
CA GLY A 65 0.08 -15.43 -9.49
C GLY A 65 1.11 -15.11 -8.42
N THR A 66 0.75 -14.32 -7.41
CA THR A 66 1.59 -14.01 -6.25
C THR A 66 1.40 -15.03 -5.11
N LEU A 67 2.36 -15.05 -4.18
CA LEU A 67 2.22 -15.73 -2.89
C LEU A 67 1.10 -15.08 -2.06
N GLY A 68 0.42 -15.86 -1.23
CA GLY A 68 -0.72 -15.42 -0.46
C GLY A 68 -0.42 -15.13 1.02
N PHE A 69 -1.46 -15.19 1.84
CA PHE A 69 -1.39 -14.91 3.28
C PHE A 69 -0.50 -15.86 4.08
N GLU A 70 -0.06 -17.00 3.52
CA GLU A 70 0.97 -17.86 4.10
C GLU A 70 2.29 -17.11 4.34
N THR A 71 2.57 -16.04 3.56
CA THR A 71 3.76 -15.20 3.72
C THR A 71 3.55 -13.98 4.63
N SER A 72 2.40 -13.88 5.29
CA SER A 72 2.01 -12.70 6.09
C SER A 72 2.79 -12.50 7.40
N LYS A 73 3.82 -13.30 7.65
CA LYS A 73 4.86 -13.01 8.65
C LYS A 73 5.73 -11.81 8.22
N ALA A 74 5.92 -11.61 6.91
CA ALA A 74 6.76 -10.56 6.37
C ALA A 74 6.34 -9.16 6.83
N PRO A 75 5.07 -8.70 6.64
CA PRO A 75 4.63 -7.41 7.14
C PRO A 75 4.83 -7.25 8.64
N ILE A 76 4.52 -8.27 9.46
CA ILE A 76 4.69 -8.21 10.92
C ILE A 76 6.15 -7.95 11.30
N VAL A 77 7.09 -8.70 10.72
CA VAL A 77 8.53 -8.50 10.98
C VAL A 77 8.99 -7.12 10.54
N GLY A 78 8.41 -6.58 9.47
CA GLY A 78 8.62 -5.23 8.98
C GLY A 78 7.90 -4.12 9.77
N GLY A 79 7.15 -4.45 10.83
CA GLY A 79 6.42 -3.46 11.64
C GLY A 79 5.05 -3.05 11.09
N THR A 80 4.55 -3.73 10.05
CA THR A 80 3.20 -3.54 9.52
C THR A 80 2.24 -4.54 10.18
N THR A 81 1.20 -4.06 10.83
CA THR A 81 0.25 -4.87 11.60
C THR A 81 -1.10 -5.06 10.90
N THR A 82 -1.35 -4.28 9.87
CA THR A 82 -2.57 -4.39 9.06
C THR A 82 -2.23 -4.22 7.59
N VAL A 83 -2.79 -5.10 6.75
CA VAL A 83 -2.65 -5.04 5.30
C VAL A 83 -4.02 -4.96 4.64
N VAL A 84 -4.10 -4.32 3.46
CA VAL A 84 -5.34 -4.30 2.68
C VAL A 84 -5.05 -4.86 1.29
N ASP A 85 -5.65 -5.98 0.99
CA ASP A 85 -5.36 -6.78 -0.20
C ASP A 85 -6.34 -6.48 -1.35
N PHE A 86 -5.89 -6.73 -2.57
CA PHE A 86 -6.68 -6.68 -3.80
C PHE A 86 -6.93 -8.11 -4.30
N PRO A 87 -8.01 -8.77 -3.87
CA PRO A 87 -8.30 -10.14 -4.28
C PRO A 87 -8.73 -10.22 -5.74
N ASP A 88 -8.28 -11.25 -6.45
CA ASP A 88 -8.77 -11.54 -7.80
C ASP A 88 -10.29 -11.75 -7.80
N GLN A 89 -10.96 -11.24 -8.84
CA GLN A 89 -12.37 -11.53 -9.14
C GLN A 89 -12.42 -12.69 -10.14
N PRO A 90 -12.73 -13.91 -9.71
CA PRO A 90 -12.91 -15.02 -10.66
C PRO A 90 -14.08 -14.76 -11.62
N GLU A 91 -14.02 -15.32 -12.82
CA GLU A 91 -15.09 -15.20 -13.82
C GLU A 91 -16.45 -15.55 -13.23
N GLY A 92 -17.43 -14.65 -13.39
CA GLY A 92 -18.79 -14.82 -12.90
C GLY A 92 -19.01 -14.56 -11.42
N TYR A 93 -17.98 -14.17 -10.67
CA TYR A 93 -18.12 -13.78 -9.26
C TYR A 93 -18.42 -12.28 -9.14
N THR A 94 -19.24 -11.93 -8.17
CA THR A 94 -19.38 -10.55 -7.71
C THR A 94 -18.14 -10.14 -6.90
N ILE A 95 -17.97 -8.84 -6.63
CA ILE A 95 -16.90 -8.32 -5.77
C ILE A 95 -17.03 -8.87 -4.36
N LYS A 96 -18.25 -8.90 -3.81
CA LYS A 96 -18.50 -9.45 -2.46
C LYS A 96 -18.18 -10.93 -2.36
N GLU A 97 -18.51 -11.72 -3.37
CA GLU A 97 -18.15 -13.15 -3.41
C GLU A 97 -16.65 -13.35 -3.52
N SER A 98 -15.96 -12.52 -4.31
CA SER A 98 -14.50 -12.54 -4.43
C SER A 98 -13.81 -12.22 -3.11
N VAL A 99 -14.26 -11.17 -2.40
CA VAL A 99 -13.77 -10.82 -1.07
C VAL A 99 -14.08 -11.91 -0.04
N ALA A 100 -15.25 -12.51 -0.08
CA ALA A 100 -15.60 -13.62 0.81
C ALA A 100 -14.68 -14.84 0.57
N LEU A 101 -14.39 -15.16 -0.69
CA LEU A 101 -13.44 -16.23 -1.05
C LEU A 101 -12.01 -15.94 -0.57
N ALA A 102 -11.55 -14.70 -0.71
CA ALA A 102 -10.24 -14.27 -0.23
C ALA A 102 -10.16 -14.33 1.31
N ASN A 103 -11.22 -13.89 2.00
CA ASN A 103 -11.32 -13.97 3.45
C ASN A 103 -11.28 -15.43 3.94
N ASP A 104 -11.97 -16.35 3.28
CA ASP A 104 -11.92 -17.78 3.62
C ASP A 104 -10.52 -18.37 3.46
N LYS A 105 -9.73 -17.87 2.50
CA LYS A 105 -8.31 -18.29 2.33
C LYS A 105 -7.39 -17.67 3.38
N ALA A 106 -7.65 -16.45 3.81
CA ALA A 106 -6.82 -15.72 4.78
C ALA A 106 -7.06 -16.13 6.24
N LYS A 107 -8.31 -16.42 6.60
CA LYS A 107 -8.84 -16.53 7.97
C LYS A 107 -8.04 -17.51 8.80
N ASP A 108 -7.53 -18.54 8.62
CA ASP A 108 -6.76 -19.40 9.53
C ASP A 108 -5.25 -19.42 9.22
N VAL A 109 -4.82 -18.50 8.34
CA VAL A 109 -3.45 -18.47 7.79
C VAL A 109 -2.77 -17.15 8.07
N ALA A 110 -3.53 -16.03 8.04
CA ALA A 110 -2.97 -14.70 8.20
C ALA A 110 -2.32 -14.50 9.58
N ALA A 111 -1.06 -14.05 9.59
CA ALA A 111 -0.36 -13.64 10.80
C ALA A 111 -0.62 -12.18 11.17
N VAL A 112 -1.10 -11.37 10.22
CA VAL A 112 -1.38 -9.94 10.28
C VAL A 112 -2.87 -9.68 10.19
N ASP A 113 -3.39 -8.60 10.77
CA ASP A 113 -4.76 -8.19 10.51
C ASP A 113 -4.91 -7.74 9.05
N TYR A 114 -6.09 -7.94 8.48
CA TYR A 114 -6.28 -7.68 7.05
C TYR A 114 -7.67 -7.14 6.74
N SER A 115 -7.74 -6.42 5.64
CA SER A 115 -8.97 -5.97 5.00
C SER A 115 -8.85 -6.18 3.48
N PHE A 116 -9.89 -5.86 2.74
CA PHE A 116 -9.91 -6.02 1.30
C PHE A 116 -10.46 -4.79 0.60
N HIS A 117 -9.90 -4.50 -0.57
CA HIS A 117 -10.52 -3.65 -1.58
C HIS A 117 -11.45 -4.48 -2.47
N GLY A 118 -12.43 -3.84 -3.06
CA GLY A 118 -13.08 -4.40 -4.24
C GLY A 118 -12.15 -4.22 -5.45
N MET A 119 -11.90 -5.26 -6.22
CA MET A 119 -11.14 -5.17 -7.47
C MET A 119 -12.05 -5.57 -8.64
N VAL A 120 -12.22 -4.67 -9.61
CA VAL A 120 -13.10 -4.92 -10.78
C VAL A 120 -12.27 -5.52 -11.89
N MET A 121 -12.52 -6.80 -12.18
CA MET A 121 -11.87 -7.54 -13.26
C MET A 121 -12.85 -8.01 -14.35
N ASP A 122 -14.15 -8.00 -14.05
CA ASP A 122 -15.20 -8.35 -14.99
C ASP A 122 -16.41 -7.42 -14.76
N PRO A 123 -16.41 -6.20 -15.32
CA PRO A 123 -17.46 -5.23 -15.11
C PRO A 123 -18.76 -5.64 -15.81
N THR A 124 -19.78 -5.98 -15.03
CA THR A 124 -21.14 -6.28 -15.50
C THR A 124 -22.09 -5.12 -15.18
N GLU A 125 -23.31 -5.13 -15.73
CA GLU A 125 -24.33 -4.12 -15.39
C GLU A 125 -24.74 -4.17 -13.90
N GLU A 126 -24.64 -5.31 -13.24
CA GLU A 126 -24.91 -5.51 -11.82
C GLU A 126 -23.87 -4.84 -10.91
N LEU A 127 -22.68 -4.51 -11.43
CA LEU A 127 -21.61 -3.83 -10.69
C LEU A 127 -22.11 -2.57 -9.99
N TYR A 128 -22.96 -1.78 -10.66
CA TYR A 128 -23.41 -0.49 -10.12
C TYR A 128 -24.35 -0.66 -8.91
N ASP A 129 -25.20 -1.66 -8.93
CA ASP A 129 -26.06 -1.99 -7.78
C ASP A 129 -25.22 -2.62 -6.65
N GLU A 130 -24.22 -3.41 -7.00
CA GLU A 130 -23.30 -3.98 -6.01
C GLU A 130 -22.50 -2.91 -5.28
N ILE A 131 -21.97 -1.89 -5.97
CA ILE A 131 -21.21 -0.77 -5.35
C ILE A 131 -22.00 -0.13 -4.23
N LEU A 132 -23.32 0.03 -4.36
CA LEU A 132 -24.19 0.62 -3.33
C LEU A 132 -24.20 -0.19 -2.03
N THR A 133 -23.90 -1.47 -2.10
CA THR A 133 -23.97 -2.41 -0.98
C THR A 133 -22.62 -2.96 -0.53
N LEU A 134 -21.50 -2.50 -1.12
CA LEU A 134 -20.15 -2.88 -0.70
C LEU A 134 -19.86 -2.54 0.77
N PRO A 135 -20.31 -1.37 1.30
CA PRO A 135 -20.11 -1.04 2.72
C PRO A 135 -20.74 -2.03 3.70
N ASP A 136 -21.83 -2.69 3.33
CA ASP A 136 -22.49 -3.72 4.17
C ASP A 136 -21.61 -4.97 4.31
N ALA A 137 -20.67 -5.19 3.39
CA ALA A 137 -19.68 -6.27 3.42
C ALA A 137 -18.31 -5.81 3.96
N GLY A 138 -18.24 -4.59 4.52
CA GLY A 138 -17.00 -4.04 5.04
C GLY A 138 -16.00 -3.60 3.97
N ILE A 139 -16.45 -3.28 2.75
CA ILE A 139 -15.64 -2.84 1.61
C ILE A 139 -15.93 -1.36 1.35
N SER A 140 -14.92 -0.50 1.49
CA SER A 140 -15.06 0.97 1.39
C SER A 140 -14.35 1.57 0.17
N THR A 141 -13.66 0.75 -0.59
CA THR A 141 -12.81 1.15 -1.72
C THR A 141 -12.96 0.17 -2.87
N ILE A 142 -12.87 0.67 -4.11
CA ILE A 142 -13.00 -0.14 -5.32
C ILE A 142 -11.98 0.28 -6.37
N LYS A 143 -11.22 -0.67 -6.94
CA LYS A 143 -10.14 -0.44 -7.89
C LYS A 143 -10.53 -0.81 -9.32
N PHE A 144 -10.20 0.10 -10.25
CA PHE A 144 -10.28 -0.09 -11.69
C PHE A 144 -8.90 -0.01 -12.33
N PHE A 145 -8.73 -0.70 -13.46
CA PHE A 145 -7.52 -0.64 -14.26
C PHE A 145 -7.81 0.07 -15.58
N MET A 146 -6.99 1.09 -15.89
CA MET A 146 -7.01 1.78 -17.19
C MET A 146 -5.94 1.22 -18.14
N ALA A 147 -5.28 0.14 -17.73
CA ALA A 147 -4.18 -0.56 -18.39
C ALA A 147 -4.54 -2.00 -18.75
N TYR A 148 -3.58 -2.72 -19.33
CA TYR A 148 -3.69 -4.15 -19.67
C TYR A 148 -4.67 -4.45 -20.79
N LYS A 149 -4.52 -3.73 -21.92
CA LYS A 149 -5.34 -3.93 -23.13
C LYS A 149 -5.47 -5.41 -23.51
N GLY A 150 -6.68 -5.81 -23.84
CA GLY A 150 -7.03 -7.19 -24.25
C GLY A 150 -7.28 -8.14 -23.10
N THR A 151 -7.26 -7.65 -21.86
CA THR A 151 -7.75 -8.39 -20.70
C THR A 151 -9.15 -7.89 -20.31
N PRO A 152 -9.98 -8.70 -19.66
CA PRO A 152 -11.32 -8.28 -19.25
C PRO A 152 -11.31 -7.18 -18.17
N PHE A 153 -10.22 -7.02 -17.42
CA PHE A 153 -10.15 -6.04 -16.34
C PHE A 153 -9.70 -4.63 -16.78
N MET A 154 -9.28 -4.42 -18.03
CA MET A 154 -9.13 -3.06 -18.53
C MET A 154 -10.52 -2.43 -18.69
N ALA A 155 -10.83 -1.49 -17.78
CA ALA A 155 -12.13 -0.83 -17.78
C ALA A 155 -12.19 0.36 -18.75
N ASP A 156 -13.28 0.47 -19.49
CA ASP A 156 -13.56 1.62 -20.33
C ASP A 156 -13.97 2.86 -19.50
N ASP A 157 -13.78 4.05 -20.06
CA ASP A 157 -14.04 5.31 -19.38
C ASP A 157 -15.50 5.45 -18.91
N ASP A 158 -16.47 4.94 -19.65
CA ASP A 158 -17.89 4.99 -19.26
C ASP A 158 -18.21 4.08 -18.08
N VAL A 159 -17.53 2.93 -17.96
CA VAL A 159 -17.64 2.03 -16.81
C VAL A 159 -17.11 2.72 -15.54
N ILE A 160 -15.91 3.27 -15.62
CA ILE A 160 -15.28 3.99 -14.49
C ILE A 160 -16.14 5.19 -14.09
N PHE A 161 -16.60 5.98 -15.06
CA PHE A 161 -17.42 7.17 -14.81
C PHE A 161 -18.75 6.84 -14.13
N LYS A 162 -19.50 5.83 -14.61
CA LYS A 162 -20.73 5.37 -13.96
C LYS A 162 -20.47 4.86 -12.55
N ALA A 163 -19.38 4.09 -12.35
CA ALA A 163 -18.98 3.62 -11.03
C ALA A 163 -18.69 4.80 -10.08
N MET A 164 -18.00 5.84 -10.53
CA MET A 164 -17.77 7.08 -9.77
C MET A 164 -19.06 7.75 -9.32
N GLN A 165 -20.07 7.84 -10.21
CA GLN A 165 -21.37 8.44 -9.90
C GLN A 165 -22.15 7.66 -8.81
N VAL A 166 -21.97 6.35 -8.77
CA VAL A 166 -22.65 5.48 -7.80
C VAL A 166 -21.86 5.42 -6.49
N ALA A 167 -20.55 5.27 -6.56
CA ALA A 167 -19.63 5.09 -5.42
C ALA A 167 -19.75 6.24 -4.40
N LYS A 168 -19.88 7.49 -4.86
CA LYS A 168 -20.07 8.65 -3.97
C LYS A 168 -21.32 8.55 -3.07
N LYS A 169 -22.39 7.90 -3.52
CA LYS A 169 -23.62 7.73 -2.73
C LYS A 169 -23.42 6.74 -1.59
N ALA A 170 -22.59 5.72 -1.84
CA ALA A 170 -22.26 4.69 -0.87
C ALA A 170 -21.07 5.06 0.05
N GLY A 171 -20.38 6.15 -0.23
CA GLY A 171 -19.13 6.51 0.47
C GLY A 171 -17.97 5.59 0.14
N VAL A 172 -18.00 4.95 -1.03
CA VAL A 172 -16.93 4.08 -1.54
C VAL A 172 -15.94 4.92 -2.34
N THR A 173 -14.65 4.83 -2.00
CA THR A 173 -13.61 5.54 -2.73
C THR A 173 -13.21 4.77 -3.99
N VAL A 174 -13.28 5.42 -5.14
CA VAL A 174 -12.79 4.84 -6.41
C VAL A 174 -11.27 5.00 -6.46
N MET A 175 -10.58 3.90 -6.77
CA MET A 175 -9.15 3.82 -6.99
C MET A 175 -8.86 3.46 -8.44
N VAL A 176 -7.76 3.99 -9.01
CA VAL A 176 -7.39 3.71 -10.39
C VAL A 176 -5.91 3.36 -10.53
N HIS A 177 -5.62 2.25 -11.24
CA HIS A 177 -4.33 2.03 -11.88
C HIS A 177 -4.32 2.84 -13.17
N ALA A 178 -3.59 3.95 -13.17
CA ALA A 178 -3.66 4.97 -14.20
C ALA A 178 -2.48 4.87 -15.18
N GLU A 179 -2.53 3.92 -16.10
CA GLU A 179 -1.68 3.87 -17.30
C GLU A 179 -2.57 3.80 -18.54
N ASN A 180 -2.21 4.49 -19.63
CA ASN A 180 -2.93 4.37 -20.90
C ASN A 180 -2.63 3.02 -21.55
N GLY A 181 -3.53 2.06 -21.36
CA GLY A 181 -3.36 0.67 -21.80
C GLY A 181 -3.24 0.51 -23.30
N GLU A 182 -3.89 1.38 -24.09
CA GLU A 182 -3.80 1.37 -25.56
C GLU A 182 -2.37 1.69 -26.04
N LEU A 183 -1.80 2.76 -25.49
CA LEU A 183 -0.45 3.21 -25.87
C LEU A 183 0.63 2.30 -25.29
N ALA A 184 0.49 1.85 -24.06
CA ALA A 184 1.45 0.93 -23.43
C ALA A 184 1.55 -0.39 -24.21
N ASP A 185 0.42 -0.99 -24.58
CA ASP A 185 0.38 -2.22 -25.40
C ASP A 185 1.02 -2.02 -26.77
N LEU A 186 0.70 -0.92 -27.47
CA LEU A 186 1.26 -0.61 -28.78
C LEU A 186 2.77 -0.45 -28.71
N LEU A 187 3.27 0.35 -27.77
CA LEU A 187 4.71 0.60 -27.60
C LEU A 187 5.46 -0.69 -27.23
N GLN A 188 4.86 -1.51 -26.35
CA GLN A 188 5.44 -2.80 -25.99
C GLN A 188 5.61 -3.71 -27.20
N LYS A 189 4.59 -3.84 -28.06
CA LYS A 189 4.65 -4.63 -29.30
C LYS A 189 5.70 -4.13 -30.25
N GLN A 190 5.78 -2.81 -30.46
CA GLN A 190 6.77 -2.19 -31.33
C GLN A 190 8.20 -2.48 -30.86
N LEU A 191 8.48 -2.36 -29.55
CA LEU A 191 9.80 -2.63 -29.00
C LEU A 191 10.19 -4.11 -29.16
N VAL A 192 9.28 -5.03 -28.91
CA VAL A 192 9.53 -6.46 -29.11
C VAL A 192 9.78 -6.79 -30.58
N GLU A 193 9.02 -6.21 -31.54
CA GLU A 193 9.22 -6.37 -32.98
C GLU A 193 10.57 -5.80 -33.45
N GLU A 194 11.09 -4.74 -32.79
CA GLU A 194 12.41 -4.19 -33.03
C GLU A 194 13.56 -5.03 -32.41
N GLY A 195 13.24 -6.15 -31.75
CA GLY A 195 14.23 -7.02 -31.10
C GLY A 195 14.76 -6.47 -29.77
N LYS A 196 14.07 -5.51 -29.16
CA LYS A 196 14.36 -4.94 -27.84
C LYS A 196 13.70 -5.79 -26.77
N THR A 197 14.46 -6.68 -26.14
CA THR A 197 13.91 -7.76 -25.30
C THR A 197 14.32 -7.70 -23.83
N GLU A 198 15.25 -6.81 -23.47
CA GLU A 198 15.77 -6.68 -22.11
C GLU A 198 14.79 -6.00 -21.15
N PRO A 199 14.89 -6.23 -19.81
CA PRO A 199 13.95 -5.70 -18.81
C PRO A 199 13.81 -4.16 -18.83
N ILE A 200 14.85 -3.41 -19.20
CA ILE A 200 14.80 -1.93 -19.30
C ILE A 200 13.71 -1.45 -20.27
N TYR A 201 13.40 -2.22 -21.29
CA TYR A 201 12.38 -1.85 -22.27
C TYR A 201 10.96 -1.89 -21.71
N HIS A 202 10.75 -2.51 -20.54
CA HIS A 202 9.51 -2.39 -19.81
C HIS A 202 9.21 -0.92 -19.45
N ALA A 203 10.21 -0.17 -18.97
CA ALA A 203 10.06 1.26 -18.69
C ALA A 203 9.91 2.10 -19.97
N HIS A 204 10.56 1.70 -21.05
CA HIS A 204 10.47 2.41 -22.34
C HIS A 204 9.12 2.18 -23.04
N ALA A 205 8.45 1.04 -22.82
CA ALA A 205 7.10 0.77 -23.30
C ALA A 205 6.03 1.57 -22.57
N LYS A 206 6.33 2.02 -21.38
CA LYS A 206 5.43 2.75 -20.48
C LYS A 206 6.06 4.07 -20.02
N PRO A 207 6.37 5.01 -20.94
CA PRO A 207 6.99 6.28 -20.56
C PRO A 207 6.08 7.10 -19.64
N PRO A 208 6.64 8.05 -18.85
CA PRO A 208 5.88 8.85 -17.88
C PRO A 208 4.61 9.48 -18.41
N ILE A 209 4.59 9.91 -19.67
CA ILE A 209 3.40 10.52 -20.28
C ILE A 209 2.21 9.56 -20.43
N VAL A 210 2.45 8.25 -20.49
CA VAL A 210 1.40 7.22 -20.51
C VAL A 210 0.65 7.14 -19.19
N GLU A 211 1.36 7.31 -18.09
CA GLU A 211 0.80 7.39 -16.73
C GLU A 211 0.11 8.74 -16.50
N ALA A 212 0.74 9.85 -16.89
CA ALA A 212 0.20 11.18 -16.72
C ALA A 212 -1.12 11.41 -17.50
N GLU A 213 -1.21 10.93 -18.75
CA GLU A 213 -2.42 11.02 -19.56
C GLU A 213 -3.59 10.30 -18.86
N ALA A 214 -3.38 9.05 -18.43
CA ALA A 214 -4.42 8.28 -17.75
C ALA A 214 -4.80 8.89 -16.40
N THR A 215 -3.84 9.40 -15.63
CA THR A 215 -4.08 10.13 -14.38
C THR A 215 -4.94 11.37 -14.63
N ASN A 216 -4.60 12.21 -15.62
CA ASN A 216 -5.40 13.38 -15.98
C ASN A 216 -6.82 12.98 -16.38
N ARG A 217 -6.98 11.97 -17.23
CA ARG A 217 -8.27 11.47 -17.70
C ARG A 217 -9.14 10.99 -16.54
N ALA A 218 -8.59 10.22 -15.60
CA ALA A 218 -9.31 9.79 -14.40
C ALA A 218 -9.74 10.98 -13.52
N ILE A 219 -8.85 11.97 -13.32
CA ILE A 219 -9.14 13.20 -12.59
C ILE A 219 -10.31 13.97 -13.25
N ARG A 220 -10.33 14.08 -14.59
CA ARG A 220 -11.42 14.78 -15.28
C ARG A 220 -12.75 14.05 -15.17
N MET A 221 -12.72 12.72 -15.18
CA MET A 221 -13.93 11.92 -14.91
C MET A 221 -14.43 12.13 -13.48
N ALA A 222 -13.54 12.10 -12.49
CA ALA A 222 -13.88 12.35 -11.09
C ALA A 222 -14.43 13.77 -10.86
N GLU A 223 -13.82 14.77 -11.48
CA GLU A 223 -14.29 16.17 -11.47
C GLU A 223 -15.71 16.27 -12.04
N LEU A 224 -15.96 15.67 -13.21
CA LEU A 224 -17.29 15.65 -13.83
C LEU A 224 -18.34 14.88 -13.00
N ALA A 225 -17.96 13.73 -12.42
CA ALA A 225 -18.81 12.95 -11.52
C ALA A 225 -19.01 13.64 -10.16
N ASN A 226 -18.19 14.66 -9.85
CA ASN A 226 -18.09 15.30 -8.53
C ASN A 226 -17.93 14.26 -7.41
N THR A 227 -16.84 13.48 -7.48
CA THR A 227 -16.55 12.39 -6.54
C THR A 227 -15.08 12.38 -6.17
N PRO A 228 -14.72 11.93 -4.95
CA PRO A 228 -13.33 11.67 -4.61
C PRO A 228 -12.70 10.60 -5.53
N LEU A 229 -11.39 10.73 -5.75
CA LEU A 229 -10.58 9.76 -6.48
C LEU A 229 -9.27 9.51 -5.75
N PHE A 230 -8.83 8.25 -5.71
CA PHE A 230 -7.53 7.86 -5.22
C PHE A 230 -6.70 7.22 -6.35
N VAL A 231 -5.60 7.87 -6.73
CA VAL A 231 -4.67 7.37 -7.75
C VAL A 231 -3.61 6.54 -7.05
N VAL A 232 -3.58 5.22 -7.32
CA VAL A 232 -2.64 4.31 -6.67
C VAL A 232 -1.25 4.37 -7.33
N HIS A 233 -0.19 4.02 -6.58
CA HIS A 233 1.19 3.78 -7.02
C HIS A 233 1.74 4.79 -8.06
N VAL A 234 1.62 6.09 -7.80
CA VAL A 234 2.16 7.17 -8.65
C VAL A 234 3.68 7.08 -8.74
N THR A 235 4.24 7.10 -9.95
CA THR A 235 5.68 6.85 -10.17
C THR A 235 6.46 8.01 -10.75
N CYS A 236 5.80 9.01 -11.35
CA CYS A 236 6.48 10.04 -12.11
C CYS A 236 5.98 11.46 -11.83
N GLU A 237 6.87 12.43 -12.08
CA GLU A 237 6.62 13.85 -11.90
C GLU A 237 5.42 14.33 -12.75
N GLU A 238 5.27 13.79 -13.96
CA GLU A 238 4.21 14.17 -14.88
C GLU A 238 2.83 13.81 -14.32
N ALA A 239 2.64 12.58 -13.80
CA ALA A 239 1.39 12.15 -13.16
C ALA A 239 1.15 12.89 -11.83
N LEU A 240 2.22 13.09 -11.04
CA LEU A 240 2.17 13.88 -9.81
C LEU A 240 1.68 15.32 -10.07
N ASN A 241 2.11 15.94 -11.17
CA ASN A 241 1.69 17.29 -11.53
C ASN A 241 0.18 17.37 -11.77
N GLU A 242 -0.44 16.35 -12.37
CA GLU A 242 -1.89 16.31 -12.56
C GLU A 242 -2.63 16.25 -11.22
N ILE A 243 -2.14 15.43 -10.27
CA ILE A 243 -2.71 15.32 -8.91
C ILE A 243 -2.55 16.65 -8.17
N ARG A 244 -1.34 17.24 -8.20
CA ARG A 244 -1.05 18.51 -7.53
C ARG A 244 -1.91 19.65 -8.08
N ASP A 245 -2.11 19.72 -9.39
CA ASP A 245 -2.94 20.73 -10.02
C ASP A 245 -4.42 20.55 -9.65
N ALA A 246 -4.91 19.33 -9.53
CA ALA A 246 -6.24 19.02 -9.02
C ALA A 246 -6.40 19.45 -7.55
N TYR A 247 -5.42 19.09 -6.70
CA TYR A 247 -5.36 19.51 -5.30
C TYR A 247 -5.40 21.04 -5.15
N ASN A 248 -4.60 21.77 -5.93
CA ASN A 248 -4.56 23.23 -5.91
C ASN A 248 -5.88 23.87 -6.36
N ARG A 249 -6.73 23.16 -7.09
CA ARG A 249 -8.08 23.57 -7.47
C ARG A 249 -9.14 23.20 -6.42
N GLY A 250 -8.74 22.56 -5.32
CA GLY A 250 -9.64 22.11 -4.25
C GLY A 250 -10.47 20.87 -4.62
N LEU A 251 -10.01 20.07 -5.58
CA LEU A 251 -10.67 18.81 -5.91
C LEU A 251 -10.25 17.71 -4.93
N PRO A 252 -11.15 16.81 -4.53
CA PRO A 252 -10.85 15.70 -3.61
C PRO A 252 -10.13 14.58 -4.34
N ILE A 253 -8.94 14.89 -4.88
CA ILE A 253 -8.08 13.98 -5.60
C ILE A 253 -6.88 13.66 -4.72
N TYR A 254 -6.67 12.40 -4.46
CA TYR A 254 -5.62 11.87 -3.59
C TYR A 254 -4.79 10.86 -4.36
N GLY A 255 -3.60 10.57 -3.85
CA GLY A 255 -2.75 9.54 -4.42
C GLY A 255 -1.77 8.99 -3.41
N GLU A 256 -1.24 7.82 -3.74
CA GLU A 256 -0.14 7.18 -3.05
C GLU A 256 1.05 6.97 -3.99
N THR A 257 2.21 6.79 -3.42
CA THR A 257 3.34 6.14 -4.09
C THR A 257 3.78 4.93 -3.31
N CYS A 258 4.73 4.15 -3.84
CA CYS A 258 5.22 2.98 -3.14
C CYS A 258 6.69 3.16 -2.73
N ALA A 259 7.11 2.42 -1.68
CA ALA A 259 8.45 2.54 -1.15
C ALA A 259 9.55 2.32 -2.22
N HIS A 260 9.33 1.40 -3.15
CA HIS A 260 10.30 1.12 -4.23
C HIS A 260 10.46 2.28 -5.22
N TYR A 261 9.41 3.08 -5.51
CA TYR A 261 9.50 4.26 -6.38
C TYR A 261 10.26 5.43 -5.74
N LEU A 262 10.35 5.45 -4.41
CA LEU A 262 11.13 6.43 -3.67
C LEU A 262 12.63 6.10 -3.61
N ILE A 263 13.02 4.86 -3.99
CA ILE A 263 14.37 4.33 -3.74
C ILE A 263 15.05 3.85 -5.02
N LEU A 264 14.34 3.06 -5.84
CA LEU A 264 14.88 2.44 -7.04
C LEU A 264 14.79 3.37 -8.24
N THR A 265 15.74 3.23 -9.17
CA THR A 265 15.75 3.97 -10.44
C THR A 265 15.71 3.02 -11.64
N GLU A 266 15.41 3.53 -12.81
CA GLU A 266 15.38 2.71 -14.03
C GLU A 266 16.72 2.05 -14.35
N ASP A 267 17.85 2.54 -13.75
CA ASP A 267 19.15 1.89 -13.86
C ASP A 267 19.14 0.46 -13.28
N ASN A 268 18.25 0.19 -12.32
CA ASN A 268 18.05 -1.15 -11.78
C ASN A 268 17.49 -2.12 -12.84
N LEU A 269 16.64 -1.64 -13.76
CA LEU A 269 16.11 -2.45 -14.87
C LEU A 269 17.20 -2.77 -15.92
N ALA A 270 18.27 -1.98 -16.00
CA ALA A 270 19.37 -2.15 -16.93
C ALA A 270 20.50 -3.06 -16.41
N LYS A 271 20.33 -3.69 -15.24
CA LYS A 271 21.32 -4.60 -14.68
C LYS A 271 21.59 -5.77 -15.64
N PRO A 272 22.88 -6.18 -15.80
CA PRO A 272 23.27 -7.25 -16.70
C PRO A 272 22.68 -8.62 -16.29
N ASP A 273 22.86 -9.62 -17.16
CA ASP A 273 22.52 -11.03 -16.90
C ASP A 273 21.04 -11.25 -16.52
N PHE A 274 20.17 -10.40 -17.08
CA PHE A 274 18.73 -10.39 -16.81
C PHE A 274 18.34 -10.04 -15.37
N GLU A 275 19.29 -9.63 -14.52
CA GLU A 275 19.05 -9.21 -13.12
C GLU A 275 18.05 -8.04 -13.03
N GLY A 276 17.94 -7.23 -14.10
CA GLY A 276 16.94 -6.16 -14.20
C GLY A 276 15.49 -6.63 -14.04
N ALA A 277 15.20 -7.89 -14.35
CA ALA A 277 13.86 -8.44 -14.22
C ALA A 277 13.34 -8.49 -12.76
N LYS A 278 14.23 -8.52 -11.75
CA LYS A 278 13.89 -8.43 -10.33
C LYS A 278 13.17 -7.14 -9.94
N TYR A 279 13.26 -6.11 -10.79
CA TYR A 279 12.74 -4.76 -10.55
C TYR A 279 11.56 -4.41 -11.46
N VAL A 280 11.07 -5.37 -12.26
CA VAL A 280 9.92 -5.15 -13.14
C VAL A 280 8.63 -5.15 -12.33
N CYS A 281 7.98 -3.99 -12.31
CA CYS A 281 6.66 -3.72 -11.70
C CYS A 281 5.86 -2.78 -12.60
N SER A 282 4.58 -2.61 -12.37
CA SER A 282 3.72 -1.75 -13.19
C SER A 282 2.88 -0.81 -12.30
N PRO A 283 3.03 0.52 -12.49
CA PRO A 283 3.89 1.20 -13.46
C PRO A 283 5.38 0.97 -13.18
N PRO A 284 6.28 1.18 -14.19
CA PRO A 284 7.70 0.89 -14.01
C PRO A 284 8.42 1.92 -13.14
N ILE A 285 9.53 1.49 -12.51
CA ILE A 285 10.46 2.40 -11.83
C ILE A 285 11.06 3.40 -12.82
N ARG A 286 11.39 4.60 -12.36
CA ARG A 286 11.69 5.77 -13.18
C ARG A 286 13.12 6.30 -12.97
N LYS A 287 13.50 7.33 -13.73
CA LYS A 287 14.78 8.05 -13.55
C LYS A 287 14.79 8.81 -12.22
N GLN A 288 16.01 9.10 -11.74
CA GLN A 288 16.25 9.79 -10.46
C GLN A 288 15.42 11.07 -10.30
N LYS A 289 15.22 11.87 -11.36
CA LYS A 289 14.40 13.10 -11.28
C LYS A 289 12.98 12.86 -10.77
N HIS A 290 12.39 11.71 -11.10
CA HIS A 290 11.05 11.35 -10.63
C HIS A 290 11.06 10.89 -9.18
N VAL A 291 12.10 10.14 -8.78
CA VAL A 291 12.34 9.77 -7.37
C VAL A 291 12.42 11.02 -6.50
N ASP A 292 13.16 12.05 -6.94
CA ASP A 292 13.30 13.31 -6.22
C ASP A 292 11.97 14.07 -6.13
N ALA A 293 11.18 14.10 -7.21
CA ALA A 293 9.85 14.70 -7.22
C ALA A 293 8.87 13.98 -6.28
N LEU A 294 8.92 12.65 -6.22
CA LEU A 294 8.07 11.86 -5.31
C LEU A 294 8.44 12.10 -3.84
N TRP A 295 9.74 12.23 -3.51
CA TRP A 295 10.14 12.62 -2.14
C TRP A 295 9.61 14.00 -1.76
N GLU A 296 9.66 14.98 -2.66
CA GLU A 296 9.06 16.29 -2.43
C GLU A 296 7.53 16.17 -2.22
N ALA A 297 6.88 15.32 -3.02
CA ALA A 297 5.43 15.12 -2.94
C ALA A 297 4.97 14.52 -1.62
N VAL A 298 5.68 13.53 -1.09
CA VAL A 298 5.35 12.94 0.21
C VAL A 298 5.69 13.86 1.37
N GLU A 299 6.73 14.71 1.24
CA GLU A 299 7.03 15.76 2.22
C GLU A 299 5.91 16.80 2.29
N LYS A 300 5.43 17.26 1.11
CA LYS A 300 4.45 18.37 0.97
C LYS A 300 2.99 17.93 1.00
N ASP A 301 2.72 16.68 1.32
CA ASP A 301 1.37 16.13 1.41
C ASP A 301 0.57 16.13 0.09
N TRP A 302 1.24 16.20 -1.06
CA TRP A 302 0.60 16.01 -2.37
C TRP A 302 0.31 14.53 -2.66
N LEU A 303 1.16 13.63 -2.12
CA LEU A 303 0.87 12.20 -2.02
C LEU A 303 0.66 11.83 -0.56
N ARG A 304 -0.43 11.16 -0.26
CA ARG A 304 -0.97 11.01 1.08
C ARG A 304 -0.51 9.76 1.80
N ALA A 305 -0.04 8.75 1.08
CA ALA A 305 0.37 7.47 1.63
C ALA A 305 1.58 6.92 0.89
N VAL A 306 2.29 6.00 1.53
CA VAL A 306 3.37 5.22 0.92
C VAL A 306 3.14 3.75 1.23
N SER A 307 2.61 3.03 0.27
CA SER A 307 2.33 1.60 0.33
C SER A 307 3.53 0.75 -0.10
N SER A 308 3.36 -0.55 -0.13
CA SER A 308 4.37 -1.47 -0.66
C SER A 308 4.12 -1.91 -2.09
N ASP A 309 2.89 -1.97 -2.54
CA ASP A 309 2.47 -2.68 -3.77
C ASP A 309 3.13 -4.06 -3.84
N HIS A 310 3.12 -4.76 -2.70
CA HIS A 310 3.77 -6.04 -2.55
C HIS A 310 3.14 -7.09 -3.46
N ALA A 311 3.97 -7.69 -4.32
CA ALA A 311 3.58 -8.73 -5.25
C ALA A 311 4.75 -9.69 -5.46
N ALA A 312 4.93 -10.66 -4.54
CA ALA A 312 5.94 -11.69 -4.64
C ALA A 312 5.43 -12.84 -5.52
N ASN A 313 5.98 -13.00 -6.71
CA ASN A 313 5.58 -14.05 -7.63
C ASN A 313 5.90 -15.45 -7.06
N VAL A 314 5.00 -16.41 -7.23
CA VAL A 314 5.11 -17.78 -6.70
C VAL A 314 6.41 -18.48 -7.14
N GLY A 315 6.82 -18.31 -8.39
CA GLY A 315 8.05 -18.88 -8.93
C GLY A 315 9.31 -18.03 -8.72
N GLY A 316 9.18 -16.86 -8.09
CA GLY A 316 10.29 -15.95 -7.80
C GLY A 316 11.04 -15.47 -9.06
N PHE A 317 12.34 -15.23 -8.90
CA PHE A 317 13.19 -14.82 -10.02
C PHE A 317 13.47 -15.98 -10.99
N GLU A 318 13.85 -17.14 -10.45
CA GLU A 318 14.31 -18.27 -11.27
C GLU A 318 13.20 -18.86 -12.14
N ASN A 319 11.99 -19.02 -11.60
CA ASN A 319 10.92 -19.75 -12.29
C ASN A 319 9.84 -18.84 -12.90
N ASP A 320 9.76 -17.56 -12.50
CA ASP A 320 8.77 -16.62 -13.03
C ASP A 320 9.41 -15.47 -13.78
N LYS A 321 10.24 -14.63 -13.15
CA LYS A 321 10.84 -13.48 -13.83
C LYS A 321 11.63 -13.87 -15.07
N LYS A 322 12.37 -14.97 -15.03
CA LYS A 322 13.16 -15.49 -16.17
C LYS A 322 12.33 -16.00 -17.36
N LYS A 323 11.00 -16.15 -17.21
CA LYS A 323 10.10 -16.43 -18.36
C LYS A 323 10.15 -15.34 -19.41
N GLY A 324 10.54 -14.13 -19.03
CA GLY A 324 10.72 -12.99 -19.94
C GLY A 324 12.06 -12.95 -20.69
N ILE A 325 12.93 -13.95 -20.54
CA ILE A 325 14.18 -13.99 -21.33
C ILE A 325 13.85 -14.03 -22.82
N GLY A 326 14.35 -13.04 -23.55
CA GLY A 326 14.07 -12.86 -24.98
C GLY A 326 12.76 -12.13 -25.30
N ASP A 327 11.95 -11.80 -24.29
CA ASP A 327 10.72 -11.02 -24.46
C ASP A 327 10.30 -10.41 -23.11
N PHE A 328 10.73 -9.17 -22.87
CA PHE A 328 10.46 -8.46 -21.61
C PHE A 328 8.96 -8.37 -21.26
N SER A 329 8.08 -8.46 -22.26
CA SER A 329 6.63 -8.38 -22.04
C SER A 329 6.07 -9.57 -21.24
N LYS A 330 6.84 -10.65 -21.14
CA LYS A 330 6.50 -11.86 -20.40
C LYS A 330 7.07 -11.90 -18.98
N ILE A 331 7.78 -10.87 -18.56
CA ILE A 331 8.25 -10.75 -17.18
C ILE A 331 7.02 -10.44 -16.31
N PRO A 332 6.63 -11.28 -15.34
CA PRO A 332 5.56 -10.95 -14.42
C PRO A 332 5.88 -9.67 -13.65
N ASN A 333 4.89 -8.78 -13.53
CA ASN A 333 5.03 -7.57 -12.70
C ASN A 333 5.05 -7.90 -11.21
N GLY A 334 5.61 -6.98 -10.42
CA GLY A 334 5.59 -7.01 -8.97
C GLY A 334 6.94 -7.31 -8.32
N CYS A 335 7.09 -6.82 -7.11
CA CYS A 335 8.29 -6.95 -6.29
C CYS A 335 7.91 -7.39 -4.87
N PRO A 336 8.73 -8.26 -4.22
CA PRO A 336 8.62 -8.46 -2.77
C PRO A 336 9.08 -7.18 -2.04
N SER A 337 8.24 -6.60 -1.17
CA SER A 337 8.47 -5.24 -0.64
C SER A 337 7.87 -4.96 0.74
N VAL A 338 6.82 -5.67 1.17
CA VAL A 338 6.02 -5.31 2.36
C VAL A 338 6.84 -5.31 3.66
N GLN A 339 7.80 -6.23 3.83
CA GLN A 339 8.67 -6.27 5.00
C GLN A 339 9.59 -5.05 5.07
N ASP A 340 10.04 -4.57 3.91
CA ASP A 340 11.12 -3.57 3.83
C ASP A 340 10.59 -2.14 3.84
N ARG A 341 9.27 -1.93 3.70
CA ARG A 341 8.62 -0.61 3.60
C ARG A 341 9.02 0.35 4.74
N LEU A 342 8.94 -0.09 6.00
CA LEU A 342 9.34 0.73 7.15
C LEU A 342 10.83 1.06 7.11
N ALA A 343 11.68 0.05 6.89
CA ALA A 343 13.13 0.20 6.86
C ALA A 343 13.55 1.21 5.77
N LEU A 344 12.94 1.14 4.59
CA LEU A 344 13.21 2.05 3.48
C LEU A 344 12.75 3.49 3.81
N LEU A 345 11.52 3.67 4.28
CA LEU A 345 11.00 4.98 4.64
C LEU A 345 11.80 5.63 5.78
N TRP A 346 12.20 4.86 6.77
CA TRP A 346 13.00 5.39 7.86
C TRP A 346 14.44 5.71 7.42
N SER A 347 15.12 4.75 6.78
CA SER A 347 16.53 4.89 6.42
C SER A 347 16.76 5.98 5.36
N TYR A 348 15.91 6.05 4.37
CA TYR A 348 16.07 6.96 3.21
C TYR A 348 15.20 8.21 3.30
N GLY A 349 14.19 8.21 4.15
CA GLY A 349 13.33 9.35 4.44
C GLY A 349 13.76 10.09 5.71
N VAL A 350 13.47 9.50 6.87
CA VAL A 350 13.70 10.14 8.17
C VAL A 350 15.19 10.35 8.46
N ALA A 351 16.01 9.31 8.37
CA ALA A 351 17.44 9.38 8.69
C ALA A 351 18.22 10.26 7.70
N LYS A 352 17.72 10.46 6.47
CA LYS A 352 18.28 11.39 5.50
C LYS A 352 17.68 12.81 5.59
N GLY A 353 16.71 13.04 6.49
CA GLY A 353 16.08 14.35 6.68
C GLY A 353 15.17 14.78 5.51
N ARG A 354 14.66 13.85 4.71
CA ARG A 354 13.72 14.14 3.61
C ARG A 354 12.29 14.31 4.08
N ILE A 355 11.92 13.60 5.16
CA ILE A 355 10.64 13.72 5.84
C ILE A 355 10.85 13.77 7.34
N THR A 356 9.91 14.38 8.08
CA THR A 356 9.91 14.35 9.54
C THR A 356 9.44 13.01 10.08
N LYS A 357 9.67 12.76 11.36
CA LYS A 357 9.16 11.54 12.04
C LYS A 357 7.64 11.51 12.07
N GLU A 358 7.00 12.65 12.26
CA GLU A 358 5.54 12.80 12.23
C GLU A 358 4.98 12.44 10.86
N ARG A 359 5.64 12.95 9.79
CA ARG A 359 5.24 12.64 8.42
C ARG A 359 5.45 11.15 8.10
N PHE A 360 6.52 10.54 8.62
CA PHE A 360 6.71 9.10 8.51
C PHE A 360 5.52 8.33 9.11
N VAL A 361 5.09 8.62 10.35
CA VAL A 361 3.96 7.94 10.98
C VAL A 361 2.67 8.17 10.19
N ASP A 362 2.48 9.37 9.66
CA ASP A 362 1.32 9.71 8.84
C ASP A 362 1.26 8.86 7.57
N LEU A 363 2.36 8.80 6.81
CA LEU A 363 2.48 8.04 5.55
C LEU A 363 2.45 6.52 5.76
N PHE A 364 2.98 6.03 6.89
CA PHE A 364 3.15 4.61 7.15
C PHE A 364 1.93 3.94 7.78
N ALA A 365 1.15 4.70 8.57
CA ALA A 365 0.08 4.12 9.38
C ALA A 365 -1.22 4.94 9.39
N THR A 366 -1.14 6.24 9.74
CA THR A 366 -2.35 7.01 10.08
C THR A 366 -3.21 7.31 8.85
N THR A 367 -2.63 7.85 7.80
CA THR A 367 -3.37 8.18 6.58
C THR A 367 -3.81 6.96 5.80
N PRO A 368 -2.99 5.90 5.60
CA PRO A 368 -3.45 4.63 5.01
C PRO A 368 -4.71 4.07 5.68
N ALA A 369 -4.71 3.98 7.02
CA ALA A 369 -5.88 3.51 7.78
C ALA A 369 -7.14 4.35 7.50
N LYS A 370 -7.00 5.67 7.41
CA LYS A 370 -8.11 6.59 7.14
C LYS A 370 -8.62 6.51 5.70
N VAL A 371 -7.73 6.33 4.72
CA VAL A 371 -8.11 6.17 3.31
C VAL A 371 -9.05 4.98 3.15
N VAL A 372 -8.70 3.87 3.77
CA VAL A 372 -9.51 2.64 3.73
C VAL A 372 -10.71 2.69 4.69
N GLY A 373 -10.70 3.57 5.70
CA GLY A 373 -11.76 3.63 6.70
C GLY A 373 -11.61 2.61 7.84
N LEU A 374 -10.36 2.24 8.17
CA LEU A 374 -10.03 1.39 9.33
C LEU A 374 -9.95 2.26 10.59
N ARG A 375 -11.07 2.51 11.24
CA ARG A 375 -11.24 3.57 12.24
C ARG A 375 -10.45 3.37 13.53
N GLU A 376 -10.08 2.13 13.88
CA GLU A 376 -9.38 1.78 15.12
C GLU A 376 -7.92 1.38 14.89
N LYS A 377 -7.38 1.61 13.68
CA LYS A 377 -6.00 1.32 13.26
C LYS A 377 -5.18 2.58 13.01
N GLY A 378 -3.86 2.45 12.98
CA GLY A 378 -2.93 3.48 12.53
C GLY A 378 -2.67 4.64 13.50
N GLN A 379 -3.06 4.54 14.78
CA GLN A 379 -2.82 5.56 15.80
C GLN A 379 -2.53 4.98 17.19
N ILE A 380 -1.66 5.63 17.94
CA ILE A 380 -1.53 5.44 19.39
C ILE A 380 -2.53 6.39 20.06
N ALA A 381 -3.73 5.87 20.34
CA ALA A 381 -4.80 6.63 20.97
C ALA A 381 -5.69 5.72 21.83
N VAL A 382 -6.28 6.26 22.89
CA VAL A 382 -7.21 5.50 23.75
C VAL A 382 -8.40 5.01 22.93
N GLY A 383 -8.74 3.73 23.05
CA GLY A 383 -9.80 3.04 22.31
C GLY A 383 -9.34 2.38 21.00
N PHE A 384 -8.15 2.71 20.50
CA PHE A 384 -7.58 2.07 19.32
C PHE A 384 -7.02 0.68 19.65
N ASP A 385 -6.92 -0.17 18.66
CA ASP A 385 -6.22 -1.44 18.76
C ASP A 385 -4.77 -1.22 19.21
N ALA A 386 -4.30 -2.09 20.09
CA ALA A 386 -2.94 -2.01 20.59
C ALA A 386 -1.92 -2.59 19.58
N ASP A 387 -1.94 -2.03 18.37
CA ASP A 387 -1.00 -2.29 17.31
C ASP A 387 0.18 -1.33 17.47
N ILE A 388 1.29 -1.84 18.02
CA ILE A 388 2.37 -0.98 18.52
C ILE A 388 3.72 -1.50 18.03
N VAL A 389 4.54 -0.60 17.51
CA VAL A 389 5.95 -0.84 17.19
C VAL A 389 6.82 -0.12 18.22
N ILE A 390 7.68 -0.88 18.91
CA ILE A 390 8.82 -0.34 19.65
C ILE A 390 10.01 -0.41 18.71
N TYR A 391 10.59 0.74 18.39
CA TYR A 391 11.59 0.90 17.35
C TYR A 391 12.95 1.31 17.89
N ASP A 392 13.98 0.54 17.54
CA ASP A 392 15.38 0.86 17.86
C ASP A 392 16.00 1.73 16.77
N PRO A 393 16.18 3.05 16.98
CA PRO A 393 16.74 3.94 15.97
C PRO A 393 18.24 3.79 15.77
N GLU A 394 18.94 3.16 16.71
CA GLU A 394 20.41 3.03 16.69
C GLU A 394 20.89 1.79 15.92
N TYR A 395 19.99 0.87 15.61
CA TYR A 395 20.33 -0.33 14.85
C TYR A 395 20.89 0.03 13.47
N LYS A 396 21.88 -0.74 13.02
CA LYS A 396 22.43 -0.67 11.67
C LYS A 396 22.55 -2.07 11.10
N GLY A 397 22.05 -2.26 9.91
CA GLY A 397 22.07 -3.54 9.22
C GLY A 397 21.92 -3.35 7.72
N GLU A 398 21.58 -4.42 7.05
CA GLU A 398 21.42 -4.51 5.61
C GLU A 398 20.18 -5.34 5.30
N ILE A 399 19.44 -4.99 4.26
CA ILE A 399 18.32 -5.78 3.74
C ILE A 399 18.89 -6.96 2.96
N THR A 400 18.49 -8.18 3.30
CA THR A 400 18.96 -9.41 2.64
C THR A 400 17.84 -10.42 2.45
N VAL A 401 17.97 -11.27 1.45
CA VAL A 401 17.05 -12.41 1.24
C VAL A 401 17.02 -13.32 2.47
N GLU A 402 18.17 -13.54 3.13
CA GLU A 402 18.27 -14.42 4.30
C GLU A 402 17.45 -13.92 5.50
N ASN A 403 17.30 -12.59 5.63
CA ASN A 403 16.53 -11.95 6.70
C ASN A 403 15.07 -11.68 6.30
N SER A 404 14.68 -12.09 5.09
CA SER A 404 13.36 -11.84 4.52
C SER A 404 12.39 -12.99 4.82
N TYR A 405 11.17 -12.63 5.13
CA TYR A 405 10.02 -13.55 5.27
C TYR A 405 9.10 -13.52 4.03
N HIS A 406 9.54 -12.90 2.92
CA HIS A 406 8.76 -12.85 1.67
C HIS A 406 8.61 -14.22 0.99
N GLU A 407 9.40 -15.22 1.40
CA GLU A 407 9.47 -16.55 0.79
C GLU A 407 9.80 -16.53 -0.72
N SER A 408 10.53 -15.49 -1.13
CA SER A 408 11.03 -15.28 -2.49
C SER A 408 12.54 -15.57 -2.56
N ASP A 409 13.01 -16.04 -3.71
CA ASP A 409 14.43 -16.30 -3.99
C ASP A 409 15.22 -15.02 -4.29
N TYR A 410 14.59 -13.84 -4.22
CA TYR A 410 15.23 -12.53 -4.38
C TYR A 410 14.56 -11.47 -3.51
N ASN A 411 15.28 -10.38 -3.26
CA ASN A 411 14.76 -9.15 -2.70
C ASN A 411 15.20 -7.97 -3.60
N SER A 412 14.27 -7.11 -3.99
CA SER A 412 14.57 -5.94 -4.85
C SER A 412 15.44 -4.89 -4.15
N PHE A 413 15.60 -4.99 -2.84
CA PHE A 413 16.40 -4.07 -2.02
C PHE A 413 17.67 -4.73 -1.43
N GLU A 414 18.06 -5.90 -1.95
CA GLU A 414 19.23 -6.65 -1.51
C GLU A 414 20.48 -5.78 -1.45
N GLY A 415 21.19 -5.81 -0.31
CA GLY A 415 22.40 -5.03 -0.09
C GLY A 415 22.17 -3.57 0.32
N MET A 416 20.93 -3.14 0.53
CA MET A 416 20.65 -1.77 0.95
C MET A 416 20.79 -1.58 2.46
N ASP A 417 21.41 -0.46 2.84
CA ASP A 417 21.57 -0.08 4.25
C ASP A 417 20.23 0.08 4.98
N MET A 418 20.16 -0.47 6.18
CA MET A 418 19.04 -0.29 7.10
C MET A 418 19.49 0.46 8.36
N ILE A 419 18.86 1.60 8.63
CA ILE A 419 19.04 2.40 9.84
C ILE A 419 17.80 2.26 10.71
N GLY A 420 18.00 1.77 11.95
CA GLY A 420 16.90 1.42 12.84
C GLY A 420 16.15 0.15 12.42
N ARG A 421 15.40 -0.42 13.36
CA ARG A 421 14.53 -1.58 13.10
C ARG A 421 13.43 -1.69 14.15
N PRO A 422 12.30 -2.40 13.86
CA PRO A 422 11.40 -2.86 14.90
C PRO A 422 12.14 -3.75 15.90
N GLU A 423 12.18 -3.35 17.17
CA GLU A 423 12.68 -4.18 18.27
C GLU A 423 11.57 -5.13 18.70
N LYS A 424 10.36 -4.60 18.90
CA LYS A 424 9.16 -5.37 19.22
C LYS A 424 7.98 -4.87 18.40
N VAL A 425 7.17 -5.80 17.92
CA VAL A 425 5.90 -5.51 17.22
C VAL A 425 4.78 -6.21 17.98
N TYR A 426 3.80 -5.44 18.38
CA TYR A 426 2.59 -5.94 19.04
C TYR A 426 1.41 -5.82 18.07
N LEU A 427 0.66 -6.90 17.92
CA LEU A 427 -0.62 -6.95 17.22
C LEU A 427 -1.71 -7.13 18.27
N ARG A 428 -2.56 -6.13 18.44
CA ARG A 428 -3.60 -6.11 19.47
C ARG A 428 -3.06 -6.51 20.86
N GLY A 429 -1.93 -5.88 21.24
CA GLY A 429 -1.29 -6.08 22.53
C GLY A 429 -0.52 -7.40 22.72
N LYS A 430 -0.50 -8.30 21.72
CA LYS A 430 0.32 -9.52 21.74
C LYS A 430 1.62 -9.30 21.00
N LEU A 431 2.75 -9.70 21.59
CA LEU A 431 4.06 -9.69 20.94
C LEU A 431 4.05 -10.66 19.74
N THR A 432 4.33 -10.14 18.55
CA THR A 432 4.27 -10.91 17.29
C THR A 432 5.59 -10.95 16.54
N ALA A 433 6.45 -9.93 16.72
CA ALA A 433 7.84 -9.98 16.26
C ALA A 433 8.77 -9.36 17.28
N GLU A 434 9.98 -9.90 17.37
CA GLU A 434 11.02 -9.41 18.24
C GLU A 434 12.39 -9.51 17.54
N ASN A 435 13.12 -8.38 17.47
CA ASN A 435 14.47 -8.31 16.91
C ASN A 435 14.59 -8.92 15.49
N GLY A 436 13.61 -8.65 14.62
CA GLY A 436 13.59 -9.14 13.24
C GLY A 436 13.16 -10.62 13.10
N LYS A 437 12.58 -11.21 14.16
CA LYS A 437 12.07 -12.58 14.13
C LYS A 437 10.59 -12.61 14.43
N PHE A 438 9.86 -13.37 13.67
CA PHE A 438 8.46 -13.67 13.97
C PHE A 438 8.36 -14.59 15.19
N VAL A 439 7.58 -14.18 16.18
CA VAL A 439 7.33 -14.91 17.44
C VAL A 439 5.83 -15.09 17.73
N GLY A 440 4.98 -14.58 16.84
CA GLY A 440 3.52 -14.69 16.94
C GLY A 440 2.99 -16.06 16.48
N GLU A 441 1.71 -16.11 16.25
CA GLU A 441 0.99 -17.31 15.82
C GLU A 441 0.46 -17.15 14.38
N ILE A 442 0.50 -18.22 13.60
CA ILE A 442 -0.19 -18.28 12.31
C ILE A 442 -1.70 -18.36 12.57
N GLY A 443 -2.49 -17.62 11.75
CA GLY A 443 -3.93 -17.52 11.92
C GLY A 443 -4.38 -16.58 13.05
N GLN A 444 -3.47 -15.80 13.64
CA GLN A 444 -3.83 -14.78 14.64
C GLN A 444 -4.47 -13.52 14.04
N GLY A 445 -4.27 -13.28 12.74
CA GLY A 445 -4.82 -12.16 12.01
C GLY A 445 -6.34 -12.23 11.90
N ARG A 446 -6.99 -11.07 11.83
CA ARG A 446 -8.45 -10.96 11.71
C ARG A 446 -8.83 -10.10 10.53
N TYR A 447 -9.95 -10.42 9.91
CA TYR A 447 -10.60 -9.53 8.97
C TYR A 447 -11.11 -8.29 9.68
N ILE A 448 -10.71 -7.11 9.22
CA ILE A 448 -11.15 -5.82 9.74
C ILE A 448 -12.07 -5.18 8.69
N GLU A 449 -13.34 -5.03 9.05
CA GLU A 449 -14.30 -4.36 8.18
C GLU A 449 -13.94 -2.89 7.98
N ALA A 450 -13.75 -2.48 6.75
CA ALA A 450 -13.59 -1.08 6.38
C ALA A 450 -14.94 -0.34 6.46
N LYS A 451 -14.90 0.93 6.83
CA LYS A 451 -16.10 1.78 6.94
C LYS A 451 -16.12 2.81 5.81
N PRO A 452 -17.30 3.04 5.20
CA PRO A 452 -17.45 4.01 4.13
C PRO A 452 -17.15 5.44 4.60
N PHE A 453 -17.03 6.35 3.64
CA PHE A 453 -16.68 7.75 3.88
C PHE A 453 -15.34 7.86 4.61
N GLY A 454 -14.29 7.26 4.03
CA GLY A 454 -12.90 7.39 4.48
C GLY A 454 -12.33 8.79 4.19
N LEU A 455 -11.02 8.97 4.40
CA LEU A 455 -10.31 10.26 4.29
C LEU A 455 -10.68 11.06 3.03
N CYS A 456 -10.84 10.38 1.91
CA CYS A 456 -11.12 11.05 0.63
C CYS A 456 -12.47 11.80 0.61
N TYR A 457 -13.32 11.55 1.60
CA TYR A 457 -14.60 12.25 1.78
C TYR A 457 -14.58 13.31 2.88
N ASP A 458 -13.50 13.47 3.65
CA ASP A 458 -13.45 14.41 4.79
C ASP A 458 -13.67 15.86 4.37
N GLU A 459 -13.20 16.25 3.17
CA GLU A 459 -13.35 17.58 2.59
C GLU A 459 -14.56 17.68 1.66
N PHE A 460 -15.37 16.62 1.58
CA PHE A 460 -16.50 16.51 0.68
C PHE A 460 -17.80 16.83 1.42
N GLU A 461 -18.28 18.08 1.33
CA GLU A 461 -19.50 18.51 2.02
C GLU A 461 -20.74 17.75 1.54
N GLU A 462 -21.73 17.59 2.42
CA GLU A 462 -22.96 16.86 2.12
C GLU A 462 -23.73 17.46 0.93
N ALA A 463 -23.67 18.78 0.78
CA ALA A 463 -24.22 19.50 -0.39
C ALA A 463 -23.52 19.14 -1.71
N ASP A 464 -22.27 18.67 -1.66
CA ASP A 464 -21.51 18.30 -2.85
C ASP A 464 -21.80 16.87 -3.32
N LYS A 465 -22.30 16.00 -2.42
CA LYS A 465 -22.70 14.62 -2.75
C LYS A 465 -23.87 14.57 -3.74
N GLU A 466 -24.70 15.63 -3.78
CA GLU A 466 -25.86 15.75 -4.67
C GLU A 466 -25.58 16.54 -5.97
N LYS A 467 -24.44 17.24 -6.04
CA LYS A 467 -24.08 17.98 -7.26
C LYS A 467 -23.75 17.00 -8.39
N VAL A 468 -24.52 17.07 -9.42
CA VAL A 468 -24.24 16.40 -10.71
C VAL A 468 -24.03 17.54 -11.72
N TYR A 469 -22.84 17.64 -12.28
CA TYR A 469 -22.63 18.46 -13.47
C TYR A 469 -23.29 17.74 -14.64
N VAL A 470 -24.43 18.25 -15.09
CA VAL A 470 -25.16 17.78 -16.27
C VAL A 470 -24.69 18.59 -17.48
#